data_853ac49a6ffc348dc389900b94a24c11
#
_entry.id   853ac49a6ffc348dc389900b94a24c11
#
_cell.length_a   1.000
_cell.length_b   1.000
_cell.length_c   1.000
_cell.angle_alpha   90.00
_cell.angle_beta   90.00
_cell.angle_gamma   90.00
#
_symmetry.space_group_name_H-M   'P 1'
#
loop_
_entity.id
_entity.type
_entity.pdbx_description
1 polymer ?
#
loop_
_entity_poly.entity_id
_entity_poly.type
_entity_poly.pdbx_seq_one_letter_code
_entity_poly.pdbx_strand_id
1 'polypeptide(L)'
;MKADIGKCMDGWEQNHDYSDADCRMTAFLLLDGVIRSELTEDHYEGTYLMFDTEAIDNVDRYEIIKENKDMFTTLYGEKSVTDDRHPESAFSDSWKHYGFQIDSDRISLLSIVIYDPYSDVTFVGHTGILIKDRDDYLFVEKIAFEQPYQATRVQTIDELLDILSLRPEYFGEEGEPGPFVYHNGDYIGTLKRTT
;
A
#
# COMPACT_ATOMS: atom_id res chain seq x y z
N MET A 1 -13.10 16.59 25.90
CA MET A 1 -11.80 16.03 26.35
C MET A 1 -10.97 15.83 25.09
N LYS A 2 -9.87 16.54 24.88
CA LYS A 2 -8.97 16.27 23.76
C LYS A 2 -8.12 15.05 24.13
N ALA A 3 -8.13 14.02 23.31
CA ALA A 3 -7.23 12.89 23.49
C ALA A 3 -5.79 13.39 23.35
N ASP A 4 -4.92 12.94 24.24
CA ASP A 4 -3.48 13.16 24.12
C ASP A 4 -2.93 12.12 23.16
N ILE A 5 -2.80 12.53 21.89
CA ILE A 5 -2.38 11.66 20.80
C ILE A 5 -1.00 11.04 21.08
N GLY A 6 -0.06 11.79 21.66
CA GLY A 6 1.26 11.27 22.03
C GLY A 6 1.17 10.09 22.97
N LYS A 7 0.39 10.20 24.05
CA LYS A 7 0.19 9.07 24.99
C LYS A 7 -0.53 7.88 24.37
N CYS A 8 -1.42 8.13 23.42
CA CYS A 8 -2.08 7.03 22.68
C CYS A 8 -1.08 6.29 21.80
N MET A 9 -0.17 7.00 21.14
CA MET A 9 0.88 6.40 20.31
C MET A 9 1.89 5.64 21.18
N ASP A 10 2.41 6.23 22.24
CA ASP A 10 3.34 5.56 23.16
C ASP A 10 2.73 4.26 23.75
N GLY A 11 1.44 4.30 24.08
CA GLY A 11 0.72 3.12 24.59
C GLY A 11 0.47 2.06 23.52
N TRP A 12 0.34 2.45 22.26
CA TRP A 12 0.22 1.54 21.14
C TRP A 12 1.56 0.82 20.89
N GLU A 13 2.65 1.55 20.68
CA GLU A 13 3.99 1.02 20.39
C GLU A 13 4.48 0.01 21.43
N GLN A 14 4.11 0.16 22.70
CA GLN A 14 4.48 -0.76 23.79
C GLN A 14 3.82 -2.15 23.68
N ASN A 15 2.77 -2.30 22.88
CA ASN A 15 1.95 -3.52 22.79
C ASN A 15 1.87 -4.10 21.40
N HIS A 16 2.60 -3.53 20.43
CA HIS A 16 2.54 -3.92 19.02
C HIS A 16 3.95 -4.06 18.45
N ASP A 17 4.12 -5.03 17.56
CA ASP A 17 5.40 -5.35 16.92
C ASP A 17 5.22 -5.76 15.45
N TYR A 18 6.27 -6.24 14.82
CA TYR A 18 6.28 -6.65 13.41
C TYR A 18 5.31 -7.79 13.07
N SER A 19 4.78 -8.50 14.07
CA SER A 19 3.73 -9.51 13.87
C SER A 19 2.34 -8.91 13.69
N ASP A 20 2.20 -7.60 13.93
CA ASP A 20 0.96 -6.89 13.66
C ASP A 20 0.82 -6.55 12.17
N ALA A 21 -0.44 -6.35 11.74
CA ALA A 21 -0.69 -5.96 10.35
C ALA A 21 -0.05 -4.60 10.06
N ASP A 22 0.64 -4.52 8.95
CA ASP A 22 1.10 -3.27 8.35
C ASP A 22 0.06 -2.66 7.40
N CYS A 23 0.46 -1.69 6.56
CA CYS A 23 -0.41 -1.05 5.59
C CYS A 23 -0.92 -2.04 4.53
N ARG A 24 -0.05 -2.93 4.02
CA ARG A 24 -0.39 -3.90 2.96
C ARG A 24 -1.33 -4.97 3.44
N MET A 25 -1.02 -5.59 4.58
CA MET A 25 -1.87 -6.60 5.22
C MET A 25 -3.24 -6.02 5.59
N THR A 26 -3.27 -4.80 6.14
CA THR A 26 -4.52 -4.11 6.48
C THR A 26 -5.36 -3.84 5.23
N ALA A 27 -4.76 -3.27 4.18
CA ALA A 27 -5.48 -2.96 2.95
C ALA A 27 -6.02 -4.24 2.29
N PHE A 28 -5.25 -5.32 2.27
CA PHE A 28 -5.67 -6.60 1.71
C PHE A 28 -6.86 -7.19 2.47
N LEU A 29 -6.83 -7.19 3.81
CA LEU A 29 -7.94 -7.65 4.65
C LEU A 29 -9.22 -6.82 4.44
N LEU A 30 -9.08 -5.50 4.24
CA LEU A 30 -10.22 -4.62 3.96
C LEU A 30 -10.77 -4.80 2.53
N LEU A 31 -10.02 -5.43 1.64
CA LEU A 31 -10.43 -5.78 0.27
C LEU A 31 -10.99 -7.20 0.16
N ASP A 32 -11.04 -7.95 1.26
CA ASP A 32 -11.57 -9.32 1.24
C ASP A 32 -12.99 -9.35 0.66
N GLY A 33 -13.21 -10.30 -0.25
CA GLY A 33 -14.48 -10.47 -0.97
C GLY A 33 -14.75 -9.46 -2.09
N VAL A 34 -13.90 -8.42 -2.29
CA VAL A 34 -14.07 -7.45 -3.39
C VAL A 34 -12.86 -7.40 -4.33
N ILE A 35 -11.67 -7.82 -3.89
CA ILE A 35 -10.51 -7.93 -4.78
C ILE A 35 -10.51 -9.30 -5.48
N ARG A 36 -10.14 -9.31 -6.76
CA ARG A 36 -9.96 -10.51 -7.57
C ARG A 36 -8.74 -10.38 -8.47
N SER A 37 -8.20 -11.52 -8.91
CA SER A 37 -7.15 -11.61 -9.91
C SER A 37 -7.34 -12.84 -10.79
N GLU A 38 -6.69 -12.87 -11.95
CA GLU A 38 -6.59 -14.02 -12.83
C GLU A 38 -5.29 -14.81 -12.60
N LEU A 39 -4.66 -14.59 -11.44
CA LEU A 39 -3.42 -15.25 -11.05
C LEU A 39 -3.60 -16.77 -10.99
N THR A 40 -2.71 -17.49 -11.64
CA THR A 40 -2.70 -18.97 -11.66
C THR A 40 -1.50 -19.56 -10.93
N GLU A 41 -0.46 -18.77 -10.69
CA GLU A 41 0.79 -19.22 -10.06
C GLU A 41 1.40 -18.07 -9.25
N ASP A 42 2.02 -18.39 -8.12
CA ASP A 42 2.84 -17.43 -7.35
C ASP A 42 4.24 -17.38 -7.95
N HIS A 43 4.70 -16.15 -8.22
CA HIS A 43 6.03 -15.89 -8.78
C HIS A 43 6.87 -14.98 -7.86
N TYR A 44 6.39 -14.70 -6.65
CA TYR A 44 7.11 -13.82 -5.74
C TYR A 44 8.23 -14.57 -5.01
N GLU A 45 9.46 -14.16 -5.25
CA GLU A 45 10.67 -14.67 -4.59
C GLU A 45 11.48 -13.56 -3.89
N GLY A 46 10.93 -12.33 -3.82
CA GLY A 46 11.65 -11.16 -3.34
C GLY A 46 11.71 -11.03 -1.81
N THR A 47 12.39 -9.98 -1.36
CA THR A 47 12.67 -9.72 0.06
C THR A 47 11.88 -8.56 0.65
N TYR A 48 11.20 -7.77 -0.18
CA TYR A 48 10.47 -6.56 0.26
C TYR A 48 9.23 -6.86 1.12
N LEU A 49 8.72 -8.11 1.09
CA LEU A 49 7.60 -8.58 1.92
C LEU A 49 8.04 -9.56 3.02
N MET A 50 9.32 -9.58 3.38
CA MET A 50 9.86 -10.56 4.33
C MET A 50 9.12 -10.52 5.68
N PHE A 51 8.86 -9.34 6.24
CA PHE A 51 8.13 -9.21 7.51
C PHE A 51 6.65 -9.57 7.38
N ASP A 52 6.02 -9.18 6.26
CA ASP A 52 4.62 -9.54 5.96
C ASP A 52 4.46 -11.05 5.88
N THR A 53 5.30 -11.71 5.10
CA THR A 53 5.20 -13.17 4.91
C THR A 53 5.51 -13.94 6.19
N GLU A 54 6.45 -13.46 7.01
CA GLU A 54 6.72 -14.04 8.32
C GLU A 54 5.53 -13.91 9.26
N ALA A 55 4.88 -12.74 9.33
CA ALA A 55 3.69 -12.52 10.14
C ALA A 55 2.51 -13.38 9.64
N ILE A 56 2.26 -13.42 8.32
CA ILE A 56 1.21 -14.22 7.69
C ILE A 56 1.38 -15.71 8.03
N ASP A 57 2.59 -16.23 7.96
CA ASP A 57 2.85 -17.65 8.18
C ASP A 57 2.73 -18.08 9.66
N ASN A 58 3.04 -17.18 10.59
CA ASN A 58 3.17 -17.51 12.02
C ASN A 58 2.00 -17.03 12.89
N VAL A 59 1.07 -16.23 12.37
CA VAL A 59 -0.01 -15.63 13.17
C VAL A 59 -1.38 -16.04 12.62
N ASP A 60 -2.16 -16.80 13.41
CA ASP A 60 -3.45 -17.39 12.99
C ASP A 60 -4.48 -16.36 12.53
N ARG A 61 -4.46 -15.13 13.06
CA ARG A 61 -5.42 -14.08 12.68
C ARG A 61 -5.33 -13.64 11.21
N TYR A 62 -4.28 -14.05 10.48
CA TYR A 62 -4.07 -13.73 9.07
C TYR A 62 -4.44 -14.84 8.11
N GLU A 63 -5.29 -15.79 8.54
CA GLU A 63 -5.72 -16.94 7.72
C GLU A 63 -6.27 -16.51 6.36
N ILE A 64 -7.04 -15.42 6.29
CA ILE A 64 -7.56 -14.88 5.02
C ILE A 64 -6.42 -14.51 4.06
N ILE A 65 -5.35 -13.87 4.55
CA ILE A 65 -4.21 -13.54 3.72
C ILE A 65 -3.44 -14.80 3.36
N LYS A 66 -3.29 -15.72 4.29
CA LYS A 66 -2.57 -16.98 4.10
C LYS A 66 -3.23 -17.84 3.01
N GLU A 67 -4.56 -17.93 2.99
CA GLU A 67 -5.32 -18.63 1.94
C GLU A 67 -5.19 -17.96 0.56
N ASN A 68 -4.85 -16.65 0.52
CA ASN A 68 -4.69 -15.86 -0.69
C ASN A 68 -3.26 -15.32 -0.82
N LYS A 69 -2.26 -16.04 -0.29
CA LYS A 69 -0.88 -15.56 -0.18
C LYS A 69 -0.28 -15.20 -1.53
N ASP A 70 -0.54 -16.01 -2.55
CA ASP A 70 -0.07 -15.78 -3.92
C ASP A 70 -0.61 -14.44 -4.47
N MET A 71 -1.88 -14.14 -4.22
CA MET A 71 -2.49 -12.88 -4.62
C MET A 71 -1.90 -11.69 -3.84
N PHE A 72 -1.69 -11.85 -2.54
CA PHE A 72 -1.07 -10.83 -1.69
C PHE A 72 0.36 -10.51 -2.14
N THR A 73 1.20 -11.53 -2.28
CA THR A 73 2.60 -11.36 -2.66
C THR A 73 2.76 -10.83 -4.08
N THR A 74 1.91 -11.26 -5.01
CA THR A 74 1.91 -10.73 -6.38
C THR A 74 1.44 -9.26 -6.42
N LEU A 75 0.46 -8.88 -5.61
CA LEU A 75 -0.04 -7.51 -5.57
C LEU A 75 1.02 -6.54 -5.01
N TYR A 76 1.62 -6.88 -3.88
CA TYR A 76 2.46 -5.98 -3.10
C TYR A 76 3.97 -6.18 -3.27
N GLY A 77 4.42 -7.32 -3.80
CA GLY A 77 5.82 -7.61 -4.04
C GLY A 77 6.45 -6.66 -5.06
N GLU A 78 7.75 -6.68 -5.14
CA GLU A 78 8.52 -5.85 -6.07
C GLU A 78 8.23 -6.20 -7.53
N LYS A 79 8.38 -5.20 -8.40
CA LYS A 79 8.24 -5.31 -9.85
C LYS A 79 9.53 -4.85 -10.51
N SER A 80 10.15 -5.71 -11.30
CA SER A 80 11.36 -5.36 -12.04
C SER A 80 11.09 -4.25 -13.04
N VAL A 81 12.01 -3.28 -13.07
CA VAL A 81 12.06 -2.23 -14.08
C VAL A 81 13.12 -2.64 -15.10
N THR A 82 12.73 -2.80 -16.36
CA THR A 82 13.64 -3.13 -17.45
C THR A 82 14.08 -1.86 -18.18
N ASP A 83 15.23 -1.87 -18.85
CA ASP A 83 15.85 -0.70 -19.51
C ASP A 83 14.93 0.08 -20.46
N ASP A 84 13.90 -0.57 -21.00
CA ASP A 84 12.91 0.01 -21.90
C ASP A 84 11.62 0.46 -21.23
N ARG A 85 11.51 0.29 -19.91
CA ARG A 85 10.32 0.66 -19.11
C ARG A 85 10.60 1.84 -18.22
N HIS A 86 9.63 2.73 -18.16
CA HIS A 86 9.60 3.76 -17.15
C HIS A 86 9.15 3.15 -15.81
N PRO A 87 9.80 3.46 -14.67
CA PRO A 87 9.45 2.91 -13.36
C PRO A 87 7.97 3.04 -13.02
N GLU A 88 7.34 4.15 -13.46
CA GLU A 88 5.92 4.40 -13.25
C GLU A 88 4.97 3.47 -14.01
N SER A 89 5.44 2.66 -14.95
CA SER A 89 4.58 1.70 -15.65
C SER A 89 4.55 0.32 -14.99
N ALA A 90 5.60 -0.03 -14.25
CA ALA A 90 5.82 -1.40 -13.76
C ALA A 90 4.66 -1.95 -12.92
N PHE A 91 4.11 -1.13 -12.01
CA PHE A 91 2.98 -1.54 -11.17
C PHE A 91 1.68 -1.69 -11.98
N SER A 92 1.36 -0.73 -12.86
CA SER A 92 0.16 -0.82 -13.72
C SER A 92 0.22 -1.99 -14.69
N ASP A 93 1.40 -2.29 -15.23
CA ASP A 93 1.60 -3.42 -16.13
C ASP A 93 1.40 -4.75 -15.39
N SER A 94 1.94 -4.87 -14.18
CA SER A 94 1.72 -6.03 -13.31
C SER A 94 0.24 -6.19 -12.95
N TRP A 95 -0.43 -5.10 -12.55
CA TRP A 95 -1.87 -5.10 -12.24
C TRP A 95 -2.70 -5.65 -13.41
N LYS A 96 -2.43 -5.16 -14.62
CA LYS A 96 -3.13 -5.61 -15.84
C LYS A 96 -2.76 -7.04 -16.22
N HIS A 97 -1.48 -7.40 -16.11
CA HIS A 97 -1.00 -8.74 -16.48
C HIS A 97 -1.67 -9.84 -15.66
N TYR A 98 -1.83 -9.62 -14.35
CA TYR A 98 -2.47 -10.58 -13.43
C TYR A 98 -3.99 -10.38 -13.29
N GLY A 99 -4.57 -9.48 -14.07
CA GLY A 99 -6.01 -9.25 -14.10
C GLY A 99 -6.60 -8.80 -12.77
N PHE A 100 -5.86 -8.01 -11.99
CA PHE A 100 -6.39 -7.49 -10.72
C PHE A 100 -7.59 -6.59 -10.97
N GLN A 101 -8.63 -6.78 -10.17
CA GLN A 101 -9.87 -6.01 -10.21
C GLN A 101 -10.42 -5.81 -8.80
N ILE A 102 -11.05 -4.66 -8.56
CA ILE A 102 -11.79 -4.39 -7.33
C ILE A 102 -13.26 -4.18 -7.70
N ASP A 103 -14.10 -5.12 -7.30
CA ASP A 103 -15.53 -5.15 -7.59
C ASP A 103 -16.31 -4.32 -6.59
N SER A 104 -16.13 -3.02 -6.63
CA SER A 104 -16.83 -2.10 -5.75
C SER A 104 -16.92 -0.71 -6.37
N ASP A 105 -18.12 -0.11 -6.30
CA ASP A 105 -18.34 1.29 -6.67
C ASP A 105 -17.92 2.28 -5.56
N ARG A 106 -17.62 1.78 -4.37
CA ARG A 106 -17.36 2.59 -3.18
C ARG A 106 -16.00 2.39 -2.58
N ILE A 107 -15.37 1.24 -2.77
CA ILE A 107 -14.10 0.87 -2.17
C ILE A 107 -13.07 0.77 -3.28
N SER A 108 -11.91 1.37 -3.08
CA SER A 108 -10.80 1.30 -4.01
C SER A 108 -9.48 1.27 -3.26
N LEU A 109 -8.42 0.80 -3.92
CA LEU A 109 -7.07 0.73 -3.40
C LEU A 109 -6.27 1.94 -3.88
N LEU A 110 -5.64 2.65 -2.95
CA LEU A 110 -4.62 3.64 -3.26
C LEU A 110 -3.26 3.08 -2.84
N SER A 111 -2.30 3.05 -3.77
CA SER A 111 -0.94 2.57 -3.51
C SER A 111 0.10 3.63 -3.82
N ILE A 112 1.08 3.79 -2.94
CA ILE A 112 2.27 4.60 -3.12
C ILE A 112 3.42 3.65 -3.40
N VAL A 113 3.96 3.75 -4.60
CA VAL A 113 5.00 2.87 -5.12
C VAL A 113 6.31 3.64 -5.20
N ILE A 114 7.34 3.05 -4.60
CA ILE A 114 8.68 3.60 -4.54
C ILE A 114 9.54 2.86 -5.56
N TYR A 115 10.44 3.57 -6.22
CA TYR A 115 11.46 3.00 -7.08
C TYR A 115 12.79 2.90 -6.32
N ASP A 116 13.39 1.72 -6.34
CA ASP A 116 14.75 1.49 -5.88
C ASP A 116 15.70 1.43 -7.08
N PRO A 117 16.50 2.49 -7.32
CA PRO A 117 17.41 2.53 -8.46
C PRO A 117 18.63 1.60 -8.32
N TYR A 118 18.90 1.07 -7.11
CA TYR A 118 20.02 0.14 -6.91
C TYR A 118 19.68 -1.28 -7.32
N SER A 119 18.40 -1.65 -7.18
CA SER A 119 17.90 -2.99 -7.51
C SER A 119 17.08 -3.01 -8.80
N ASP A 120 16.86 -1.86 -9.43
CA ASP A 120 15.98 -1.69 -10.60
C ASP A 120 14.59 -2.30 -10.39
N VAL A 121 13.98 -2.02 -9.23
CA VAL A 121 12.64 -2.50 -8.90
C VAL A 121 11.75 -1.37 -8.39
N THR A 122 10.45 -1.54 -8.57
CA THR A 122 9.43 -0.77 -7.85
C THR A 122 8.74 -1.66 -6.82
N PHE A 123 8.40 -1.11 -5.67
CA PHE A 123 7.67 -1.81 -4.62
C PHE A 123 6.64 -0.93 -3.95
N VAL A 124 5.60 -1.53 -3.38
CA VAL A 124 4.58 -0.79 -2.64
C VAL A 124 5.14 -0.37 -1.28
N GLY A 125 5.53 0.90 -1.18
CA GLY A 125 6.05 1.48 0.07
C GLY A 125 4.93 1.80 1.07
N HIS A 126 3.73 2.16 0.57
CA HIS A 126 2.55 2.38 1.39
C HIS A 126 1.26 2.14 0.62
N THR A 127 0.19 1.77 1.33
CA THR A 127 -1.12 1.58 0.72
C THR A 127 -2.24 1.77 1.74
N GLY A 128 -3.43 2.08 1.25
CA GLY A 128 -4.64 2.19 2.05
C GLY A 128 -5.90 2.10 1.20
N ILE A 129 -7.02 2.06 1.88
CA ILE A 129 -8.33 1.93 1.25
C ILE A 129 -9.00 3.29 1.15
N LEU A 130 -9.42 3.64 -0.05
CA LEU A 130 -10.20 4.84 -0.33
C LEU A 130 -11.69 4.47 -0.40
N ILE A 131 -12.48 5.05 0.49
CA ILE A 131 -13.93 4.82 0.56
C ILE A 131 -14.63 6.08 0.06
N LYS A 132 -15.42 5.95 -1.01
CA LYS A 132 -16.26 7.02 -1.52
C LYS A 132 -17.51 7.15 -0.64
N ASP A 133 -17.69 8.32 -0.02
CA ASP A 133 -18.85 8.65 0.84
C ASP A 133 -19.56 9.90 0.31
N ARG A 134 -20.52 9.69 -0.57
CA ARG A 134 -21.25 10.74 -1.31
C ARG A 134 -20.31 11.58 -2.17
N ASP A 135 -20.01 12.81 -1.73
CA ASP A 135 -19.15 13.76 -2.43
C ASP A 135 -17.71 13.79 -1.88
N ASP A 136 -17.46 13.09 -0.77
CA ASP A 136 -16.18 13.03 -0.07
C ASP A 136 -15.52 11.66 -0.23
N TYR A 137 -14.25 11.59 0.16
CA TYR A 137 -13.50 10.35 0.32
C TYR A 137 -13.00 10.20 1.76
N LEU A 138 -13.00 8.95 2.24
CA LEU A 138 -12.34 8.56 3.48
C LEU A 138 -11.19 7.62 3.13
N PHE A 139 -9.96 8.07 3.35
CA PHE A 139 -8.78 7.24 3.21
C PHE A 139 -8.47 6.55 4.54
N VAL A 140 -8.52 5.22 4.55
CA VAL A 140 -8.28 4.38 5.73
C VAL A 140 -6.97 3.64 5.52
N GLU A 141 -6.05 3.79 6.46
CA GLU A 141 -4.71 3.23 6.39
C GLU A 141 -4.22 2.73 7.76
N LYS A 142 -3.29 1.81 7.74
CA LYS A 142 -2.41 1.47 8.85
C LYS A 142 -1.04 2.07 8.51
N ILE A 143 -0.53 2.97 9.32
CA ILE A 143 0.69 3.71 8.95
C ILE A 143 1.91 2.79 8.93
N ALA A 144 2.08 2.01 9.99
CA ALA A 144 3.09 0.95 10.10
C ALA A 144 2.60 -0.11 11.10
N PHE A 145 3.28 -1.24 11.21
CA PHE A 145 2.89 -2.30 12.16
C PHE A 145 2.87 -1.80 13.62
N GLU A 146 3.81 -0.95 14.02
CA GLU A 146 3.90 -0.36 15.36
C GLU A 146 3.04 0.91 15.55
N GLN A 147 2.36 1.39 14.50
CA GLN A 147 1.56 2.61 14.56
C GLN A 147 0.06 2.32 14.43
N PRO A 148 -0.82 3.20 14.92
CA PRO A 148 -2.25 2.97 14.88
C PRO A 148 -2.86 3.12 13.48
N TYR A 149 -4.11 2.70 13.36
CA TYR A 149 -4.94 2.98 12.19
C TYR A 149 -5.27 4.47 12.12
N GLN A 150 -5.33 5.00 10.90
CA GLN A 150 -5.72 6.37 10.61
C GLN A 150 -6.84 6.40 9.58
N ALA A 151 -7.73 7.38 9.71
CA ALA A 151 -8.75 7.67 8.70
C ALA A 151 -8.72 9.18 8.40
N THR A 152 -8.43 9.52 7.16
CA THR A 152 -8.33 10.90 6.67
C THR A 152 -9.49 11.19 5.72
N ARG A 153 -10.30 12.20 6.03
CA ARG A 153 -11.39 12.65 5.16
C ARG A 153 -10.91 13.78 4.26
N VAL A 154 -11.18 13.65 2.97
CA VAL A 154 -10.83 14.63 1.93
C VAL A 154 -11.98 14.82 0.94
N GLN A 155 -12.03 15.96 0.26
CA GLN A 155 -13.03 16.21 -0.76
C GLN A 155 -12.61 15.68 -2.13
N THR A 156 -11.31 15.65 -2.40
CA THR A 156 -10.75 15.18 -3.67
C THR A 156 -9.53 14.27 -3.46
N ILE A 157 -9.21 13.49 -4.48
CA ILE A 157 -7.97 12.70 -4.48
C ILE A 157 -6.75 13.63 -4.49
N ASP A 158 -6.80 14.76 -5.19
CA ASP A 158 -5.69 15.72 -5.22
C ASP A 158 -5.37 16.26 -3.81
N GLU A 159 -6.40 16.57 -3.00
CA GLU A 159 -6.23 16.96 -1.59
C GLU A 159 -5.54 15.84 -0.78
N LEU A 160 -5.87 14.57 -1.06
CA LEU A 160 -5.20 13.45 -0.42
C LEU A 160 -3.73 13.36 -0.84
N LEU A 161 -3.43 13.54 -2.14
CA LEU A 161 -2.04 13.54 -2.63
C LEU A 161 -1.21 14.65 -1.99
N ASP A 162 -1.79 15.84 -1.79
CA ASP A 162 -1.13 16.94 -1.09
C ASP A 162 -0.80 16.56 0.37
N ILE A 163 -1.74 15.92 1.08
CA ILE A 163 -1.52 15.43 2.46
C ILE A 163 -0.42 14.36 2.50
N LEU A 164 -0.46 13.39 1.58
CA LEU A 164 0.54 12.33 1.50
C LEU A 164 1.92 12.86 1.13
N SER A 165 1.99 13.95 0.35
CA SER A 165 3.24 14.63 0.00
C SER A 165 3.96 15.28 1.20
N LEU A 166 3.28 15.44 2.34
CA LEU A 166 3.89 15.94 3.60
C LEU A 166 4.67 14.85 4.34
N ARG A 167 4.65 13.61 3.90
CA ARG A 167 5.30 12.46 4.55
C ARG A 167 6.68 12.24 3.96
N PRO A 168 7.75 12.64 4.64
CA PRO A 168 9.12 12.56 4.11
C PRO A 168 9.60 11.11 3.88
N GLU A 169 9.05 10.15 4.62
CA GLU A 169 9.39 8.72 4.55
C GLU A 169 9.08 8.06 3.19
N TYR A 170 8.26 8.68 2.36
CA TYR A 170 7.98 8.16 1.03
C TYR A 170 9.03 8.54 -0.02
N PHE A 171 9.88 9.52 0.30
CA PHE A 171 10.84 10.05 -0.67
C PHE A 171 12.23 9.47 -0.44
N GLY A 172 12.86 8.99 -1.51
CA GLY A 172 14.26 8.61 -1.55
C GLY A 172 15.21 9.80 -1.56
N GLU A 173 16.35 9.70 -2.22
CA GLU A 173 17.31 10.80 -2.35
C GLU A 173 16.80 11.91 -3.28
N GLU A 174 17.46 13.09 -3.24
CA GLU A 174 17.09 14.20 -4.12
C GLU A 174 17.41 13.84 -5.58
N GLY A 175 16.39 13.95 -6.44
CA GLY A 175 16.52 13.64 -7.88
C GLY A 175 16.08 12.23 -8.26
N GLU A 176 15.76 11.37 -7.29
CA GLU A 176 15.16 10.06 -7.59
C GLU A 176 13.72 10.23 -8.10
N PRO A 177 13.29 9.39 -9.07
CA PRO A 177 11.93 9.40 -9.57
C PRO A 177 10.94 8.84 -8.53
N GLY A 178 9.70 9.35 -8.54
CA GLY A 178 8.64 8.91 -7.65
C GLY A 178 8.53 9.78 -6.41
N PRO A 179 7.78 9.39 -5.36
CA PRO A 179 6.90 8.19 -5.29
C PRO A 179 5.72 8.28 -6.25
N PHE A 180 5.40 7.17 -6.88
CA PHE A 180 4.30 7.06 -7.83
C PHE A 180 3.01 6.66 -7.12
N VAL A 181 1.87 7.24 -7.51
CA VAL A 181 0.59 6.94 -6.90
C VAL A 181 -0.34 6.26 -7.88
N TYR A 182 -0.99 5.20 -7.42
CA TYR A 182 -1.92 4.40 -8.21
C TYR A 182 -3.27 4.29 -7.52
N HIS A 183 -4.31 4.35 -8.32
CA HIS A 183 -5.68 4.12 -7.89
C HIS A 183 -6.24 2.90 -8.65
N ASN A 184 -6.48 1.80 -7.95
CA ASN A 184 -6.86 0.51 -8.57
C ASN A 184 -5.93 0.11 -9.73
N GLY A 185 -4.62 0.26 -9.54
CA GLY A 185 -3.61 -0.08 -10.56
C GLY A 185 -3.38 0.99 -11.64
N ASP A 186 -4.24 1.99 -11.76
CA ASP A 186 -4.03 3.08 -12.69
C ASP A 186 -3.13 4.17 -12.08
N TYR A 187 -2.07 4.54 -12.80
CA TYR A 187 -1.19 5.64 -12.41
C TYR A 187 -1.94 6.97 -12.43
N ILE A 188 -1.96 7.68 -11.31
CA ILE A 188 -2.68 8.95 -11.16
C ILE A 188 -1.76 10.15 -10.89
N GLY A 189 -0.48 9.92 -10.65
CA GLY A 189 0.49 11.00 -10.46
C GLY A 189 1.67 10.60 -9.59
N THR A 190 2.53 11.58 -9.34
CA THR A 190 3.74 11.45 -8.50
C THR A 190 3.65 12.44 -7.35
N LEU A 191 3.93 12.00 -6.12
CA LEU A 191 4.00 12.90 -4.96
C LEU A 191 5.15 13.90 -5.14
N LYS A 192 4.95 15.11 -4.67
CA LYS A 192 5.94 16.20 -4.78
C LYS A 192 6.50 16.52 -3.42
N ARG A 193 7.83 16.55 -3.29
CA ARG A 193 8.46 17.08 -2.07
C ARG A 193 7.96 18.49 -1.81
N THR A 194 7.44 18.71 -0.62
CA THR A 194 7.21 20.06 -0.11
C THR A 194 8.54 20.63 0.37
N THR A 195 8.96 21.73 -0.23
CA THR A 195 10.16 22.50 0.16
C THR A 195 9.94 23.27 1.45
#